data_c11a7c254cdfd38ad9c302998a139f4c
#
_entry.id   c11a7c254cdfd38ad9c302998a139f4c
#
_cell.length_a   1.000
_cell.length_b   1.000
_cell.length_c   1.000
_cell.angle_alpha   90.00
_cell.angle_beta   90.00
_cell.angle_gamma   90.00
#
_symmetry.space_group_name_H-M   'P 1'
#
loop_
_entity.id
_entity.type
_entity.pdbx_description
1 polymer ?
#
loop_
_entity_poly.entity_id
_entity_poly.type
_entity_poly.pdbx_seq_one_letter_code
_entity_poly.pdbx_strand_id
1 'polypeptide(L)'
;MSAVPPLKRNYDLLTLRERSRTSLARCGRPAKGQLMKIVVIGGSGLIGTKLVNNLREHGHEAVAASPASGVDTLTGAGLAEALTGTQVVVDVSNSPSFEDAAVLKFFETSTRNLLSAEAAAGVRHHVALSVVGADRIPDSGYMRAKIAQEKLIKAATVPYTILRATQFFEFIGRIADGSTDGNTVRLTPALMQPVAADDVAAELDRVALDEPVDGIVELAGPEPIRLDELARRLLSAKHDARQVTADVHARYFGAEVNDLSLTPGDNPRVGPTRFDEWLSRLAA
;
A
#
# COMPACT_ATOMS: atom_id res chain seq x y z
N MET A 1 11.15 85.21 13.40
CA MET A 1 11.50 83.92 13.98
C MET A 1 10.22 83.13 14.03
N SER A 2 10.01 82.31 13.00
CA SER A 2 8.77 81.49 12.83
C SER A 2 9.11 80.05 13.02
N ALA A 3 8.48 79.40 14.00
CA ALA A 3 8.69 77.98 14.32
C ALA A 3 7.80 77.08 13.41
N VAL A 4 8.40 76.14 12.76
CA VAL A 4 7.74 75.07 11.95
C VAL A 4 7.35 73.96 12.89
N PRO A 5 6.10 73.43 12.86
CA PRO A 5 5.72 72.28 13.66
C PRO A 5 6.15 70.91 12.97
N PRO A 6 6.41 69.84 13.74
CA PRO A 6 6.84 68.59 13.18
C PRO A 6 5.67 67.77 12.60
N LEU A 7 5.87 67.26 11.40
CA LEU A 7 5.02 66.27 10.72
C LEU A 7 5.05 64.89 11.44
N LYS A 8 3.94 64.45 12.03
CA LYS A 8 3.70 63.11 12.49
C LYS A 8 3.36 62.23 11.27
N ARG A 9 4.24 61.35 10.88
CA ARG A 9 3.94 60.21 9.97
C ARG A 9 3.62 58.99 10.82
N ASN A 10 2.36 58.70 11.01
CA ASN A 10 1.89 57.39 11.43
C ASN A 10 1.78 56.53 10.17
N TYR A 11 2.74 55.63 9.96
CA TYR A 11 2.57 54.53 9.03
C TYR A 11 1.98 53.36 9.80
N ASP A 12 0.72 53.07 9.49
CA ASP A 12 -0.02 51.94 10.01
C ASP A 12 0.48 50.66 9.35
N LEU A 13 1.43 49.96 10.01
CA LEU A 13 2.05 48.71 9.55
C LEU A 13 1.14 47.49 9.77
N LEU A 14 -0.11 47.71 10.20
CA LEU A 14 -1.03 46.63 10.52
C LEU A 14 -1.93 46.17 9.37
N THR A 15 -2.03 46.94 8.28
CA THR A 15 -2.97 46.63 7.18
C THR A 15 -2.38 45.77 6.07
N LEU A 16 -1.06 45.47 6.08
CA LEU A 16 -0.41 44.62 5.06
C LEU A 16 -0.26 43.15 5.49
N ARG A 17 -0.47 42.84 6.76
CA ARG A 17 -0.42 41.42 7.26
C ARG A 17 -1.74 40.68 7.17
N GLU A 18 -2.86 41.35 7.02
CA GLU A 18 -4.18 40.70 6.92
C GLU A 18 -4.62 40.37 5.50
N ARG A 19 -3.99 40.96 4.47
CA ARG A 19 -4.35 40.66 3.07
C ARG A 19 -3.63 39.44 2.46
N SER A 20 -2.65 38.85 3.15
CA SER A 20 -1.96 37.65 2.69
C SER A 20 -2.49 36.32 3.29
N ARG A 21 -3.56 36.37 4.10
CA ARG A 21 -4.14 35.16 4.74
C ARG A 21 -5.45 34.67 4.14
N THR A 22 -5.93 35.29 3.06
CA THR A 22 -7.23 34.93 2.46
C THR A 22 -7.14 34.36 1.06
N SER A 23 -6.18 33.44 0.80
CA SER A 23 -6.21 32.63 -0.42
C SER A 23 -5.44 31.32 -0.29
N LEU A 24 -5.48 30.69 0.87
CA LEU A 24 -5.37 29.23 0.92
C LEU A 24 -6.80 28.73 0.84
N ALA A 25 -7.23 28.39 -0.37
CA ALA A 25 -8.45 27.66 -0.58
C ALA A 25 -8.42 26.46 0.38
N ARG A 26 -9.27 26.49 1.41
CA ARG A 26 -9.60 25.31 2.19
C ARG A 26 -10.11 24.30 1.17
N CYS A 27 -9.27 23.33 0.82
CA CYS A 27 -9.68 22.11 0.13
C CYS A 27 -10.74 21.49 1.05
N GLY A 28 -12.03 21.69 0.70
CA GLY A 28 -13.14 21.28 1.55
C GLY A 28 -13.11 19.77 1.70
N ARG A 29 -13.33 19.29 2.92
CA ARG A 29 -13.71 17.90 3.18
C ARG A 29 -14.75 17.47 2.16
N PRO A 30 -14.58 16.34 1.47
CA PRO A 30 -15.71 15.78 0.74
C PRO A 30 -16.81 15.52 1.77
N ALA A 31 -18.00 16.02 1.49
CA ALA A 31 -19.16 15.76 2.35
C ALA A 31 -19.35 14.23 2.41
N LYS A 32 -19.65 13.68 3.61
CA LYS A 32 -20.02 12.27 3.74
C LYS A 32 -21.10 11.95 2.70
N GLY A 33 -20.78 11.03 1.76
CA GLY A 33 -21.67 10.67 0.65
C GLY A 33 -21.36 11.36 -0.69
N GLN A 34 -20.28 12.16 -0.82
CA GLN A 34 -19.88 12.70 -2.11
C GLN A 34 -19.27 11.60 -2.97
N LEU A 35 -19.80 11.43 -4.17
CA LEU A 35 -19.29 10.52 -5.19
C LEU A 35 -17.88 10.95 -5.60
N MET A 36 -16.92 10.03 -5.52
CA MET A 36 -15.52 10.27 -5.90
C MET A 36 -15.15 9.41 -7.10
N LYS A 37 -14.29 9.94 -7.97
CA LYS A 37 -13.56 9.13 -8.95
C LYS A 37 -12.25 8.66 -8.32
N ILE A 38 -12.08 7.34 -8.24
CA ILE A 38 -10.93 6.66 -7.63
C ILE A 38 -10.30 5.76 -8.69
N VAL A 39 -9.01 5.95 -8.96
CA VAL A 39 -8.26 5.11 -9.89
C VAL A 39 -7.44 4.10 -9.11
N VAL A 40 -7.60 2.82 -9.43
CA VAL A 40 -6.86 1.72 -8.80
C VAL A 40 -5.83 1.19 -9.78
N ILE A 41 -4.55 1.53 -9.57
CA ILE A 41 -3.42 1.01 -10.33
C ILE A 41 -3.15 -0.44 -9.90
N GLY A 42 -3.07 -1.35 -10.86
CA GLY A 42 -3.09 -2.79 -10.56
C GLY A 42 -4.51 -3.31 -10.29
N GLY A 43 -5.53 -2.59 -10.76
CA GLY A 43 -6.95 -2.87 -10.52
C GLY A 43 -7.47 -4.22 -11.02
N SER A 44 -6.72 -4.92 -11.89
CA SER A 44 -7.03 -6.28 -12.36
C SER A 44 -6.38 -7.41 -11.54
N GLY A 45 -5.54 -7.07 -10.55
CA GLY A 45 -4.88 -8.03 -9.67
C GLY A 45 -5.76 -8.54 -8.53
N LEU A 46 -5.19 -9.41 -7.66
CA LEU A 46 -5.88 -10.01 -6.53
C LEU A 46 -6.54 -8.95 -5.61
N ILE A 47 -5.77 -7.99 -5.14
CA ILE A 47 -6.26 -6.93 -4.26
C ILE A 47 -7.08 -5.91 -5.06
N GLY A 48 -6.58 -5.51 -6.25
CA GLY A 48 -7.21 -4.47 -7.06
C GLY A 48 -8.64 -4.78 -7.47
N THR A 49 -8.92 -6.02 -7.90
CA THR A 49 -10.28 -6.45 -8.27
C THR A 49 -11.25 -6.36 -7.10
N LYS A 50 -10.83 -6.83 -5.91
CA LYS A 50 -11.64 -6.77 -4.68
C LYS A 50 -11.91 -5.32 -4.27
N LEU A 51 -10.87 -4.49 -4.29
CA LEU A 51 -10.98 -3.06 -3.94
C LEU A 51 -11.91 -2.31 -4.91
N VAL A 52 -11.77 -2.52 -6.22
CA VAL A 52 -12.64 -1.90 -7.23
C VAL A 52 -14.11 -2.26 -7.00
N ASN A 53 -14.38 -3.52 -6.64
CA ASN A 53 -15.75 -3.96 -6.32
C ASN A 53 -16.27 -3.27 -5.06
N ASN A 54 -15.51 -3.26 -3.96
CA ASN A 54 -15.90 -2.61 -2.71
C ASN A 54 -16.22 -1.12 -2.93
N LEU A 55 -15.34 -0.38 -3.63
CA LEU A 55 -15.54 1.03 -3.93
C LEU A 55 -16.81 1.28 -4.76
N ARG A 56 -17.10 0.40 -5.73
CA ARG A 56 -18.33 0.49 -6.54
C ARG A 56 -19.59 0.16 -5.75
N GLU A 57 -19.53 -0.80 -4.84
CA GLU A 57 -20.63 -1.13 -3.90
C GLU A 57 -20.94 0.05 -2.97
N HIS A 58 -19.93 0.84 -2.60
CA HIS A 58 -20.09 2.10 -1.87
C HIS A 58 -20.53 3.28 -2.74
N GLY A 59 -20.75 3.06 -4.05
CA GLY A 59 -21.31 4.04 -4.98
C GLY A 59 -20.26 4.95 -5.63
N HIS A 60 -18.95 4.70 -5.45
CA HIS A 60 -17.89 5.51 -6.06
C HIS A 60 -17.62 5.11 -7.53
N GLU A 61 -17.11 6.07 -8.33
CA GLU A 61 -16.58 5.77 -9.65
C GLU A 61 -15.17 5.16 -9.52
N ALA A 62 -15.10 3.83 -9.41
CA ALA A 62 -13.83 3.12 -9.32
C ALA A 62 -13.36 2.62 -10.69
N VAL A 63 -12.19 3.09 -11.14
CA VAL A 63 -11.55 2.75 -12.41
C VAL A 63 -10.42 1.78 -12.18
N ALA A 64 -10.53 0.57 -12.73
CA ALA A 64 -9.44 -0.41 -12.72
C ALA A 64 -8.42 -0.04 -13.81
N ALA A 65 -7.21 0.35 -13.42
CA ALA A 65 -6.13 0.73 -14.32
C ALA A 65 -5.03 -0.33 -14.33
N SER A 66 -4.69 -0.80 -15.52
CA SER A 66 -3.63 -1.80 -15.75
C SER A 66 -3.18 -1.74 -17.22
N PRO A 67 -2.06 -2.36 -17.60
CA PRO A 67 -1.66 -2.44 -19.01
C PRO A 67 -2.75 -3.02 -19.92
N ALA A 68 -3.54 -3.98 -19.42
CA ALA A 68 -4.66 -4.55 -20.17
C ALA A 68 -5.80 -3.54 -20.45
N SER A 69 -5.93 -2.49 -19.64
CA SER A 69 -6.89 -1.39 -19.86
C SER A 69 -6.26 -0.16 -20.54
N GLY A 70 -5.02 -0.27 -21.04
CA GLY A 70 -4.31 0.81 -21.72
C GLY A 70 -3.58 1.78 -20.80
N VAL A 71 -3.47 1.46 -19.50
CA VAL A 71 -2.75 2.30 -18.52
C VAL A 71 -1.46 1.61 -18.10
N ASP A 72 -0.33 2.15 -18.51
CA ASP A 72 1.00 1.60 -18.19
C ASP A 72 1.83 2.61 -17.41
N THR A 73 2.07 2.32 -16.14
CA THR A 73 2.85 3.17 -15.23
C THR A 73 4.34 3.19 -15.57
N LEU A 74 4.89 2.18 -16.28
CA LEU A 74 6.30 2.17 -16.66
C LEU A 74 6.59 3.12 -17.81
N THR A 75 5.67 3.23 -18.76
CA THR A 75 5.82 4.12 -19.93
C THR A 75 5.10 5.46 -19.75
N GLY A 76 4.18 5.56 -18.82
CA GLY A 76 3.29 6.71 -18.63
C GLY A 76 2.07 6.70 -19.56
N ALA A 77 1.94 5.71 -20.45
CA ALA A 77 0.83 5.65 -21.40
C ALA A 77 -0.52 5.54 -20.67
N GLY A 78 -1.50 6.33 -21.11
CA GLY A 78 -2.86 6.35 -20.57
C GLY A 78 -3.03 6.97 -19.18
N LEU A 79 -1.95 7.34 -18.47
CA LEU A 79 -2.05 7.90 -17.11
C LEU A 79 -2.80 9.23 -17.09
N ALA A 80 -2.45 10.17 -17.96
CA ALA A 80 -3.08 11.49 -17.97
C ALA A 80 -4.59 11.43 -18.21
N GLU A 81 -5.01 10.54 -19.12
CA GLU A 81 -6.43 10.33 -19.42
C GLU A 81 -7.15 9.66 -18.23
N ALA A 82 -6.59 8.58 -17.70
CA ALA A 82 -7.17 7.85 -16.57
C ALA A 82 -7.34 8.76 -15.34
N LEU A 83 -6.37 9.65 -15.07
CA LEU A 83 -6.35 10.52 -13.90
C LEU A 83 -7.19 11.81 -14.07
N THR A 84 -7.73 12.08 -15.24
CA THR A 84 -8.59 13.25 -15.43
C THR A 84 -9.79 13.22 -14.47
N GLY A 85 -9.90 14.24 -13.59
CA GLY A 85 -10.98 14.36 -12.61
C GLY A 85 -10.88 13.39 -11.42
N THR A 86 -9.77 12.68 -11.27
CA THR A 86 -9.55 11.72 -10.17
C THR A 86 -9.22 12.44 -8.87
N GLN A 87 -9.88 12.04 -7.78
CA GLN A 87 -9.61 12.56 -6.45
C GLN A 87 -8.60 11.71 -5.68
N VAL A 88 -8.68 10.39 -5.83
CA VAL A 88 -7.85 9.43 -5.09
C VAL A 88 -7.23 8.43 -6.07
N VAL A 89 -5.97 8.12 -5.87
CA VAL A 89 -5.28 7.01 -6.56
C VAL A 89 -4.89 5.96 -5.52
N VAL A 90 -5.18 4.70 -5.81
CA VAL A 90 -4.74 3.57 -4.98
C VAL A 90 -3.80 2.70 -5.80
N ASP A 91 -2.53 2.68 -5.44
CA ASP A 91 -1.51 1.85 -6.08
C ASP A 91 -1.36 0.51 -5.37
N VAL A 92 -1.91 -0.53 -5.98
CA VAL A 92 -1.75 -1.94 -5.58
C VAL A 92 -0.99 -2.72 -6.65
N SER A 93 -0.25 -2.04 -7.50
CA SER A 93 0.56 -2.68 -8.54
C SER A 93 1.71 -3.49 -7.95
N ASN A 94 2.14 -4.52 -8.68
CA ASN A 94 3.29 -5.33 -8.31
C ASN A 94 4.15 -5.62 -9.53
N SER A 95 5.45 -5.85 -9.30
CA SER A 95 6.38 -6.21 -10.36
C SER A 95 6.06 -7.61 -10.93
N PRO A 96 6.13 -7.79 -12.25
CA PRO A 96 6.03 -9.11 -12.86
C PRO A 96 7.27 -9.98 -12.60
N SER A 97 8.39 -9.37 -12.19
CA SER A 97 9.65 -10.04 -11.86
C SER A 97 10.04 -9.76 -10.41
N PHE A 98 10.59 -10.78 -9.73
CA PHE A 98 11.16 -10.65 -8.37
C PHE A 98 12.70 -10.60 -8.38
N GLU A 99 13.31 -10.49 -9.56
CA GLU A 99 14.73 -10.24 -9.74
C GLU A 99 15.10 -8.86 -9.16
N ASP A 100 16.13 -8.77 -8.33
CA ASP A 100 16.47 -7.58 -7.54
C ASP A 100 16.53 -6.28 -8.35
N ALA A 101 17.25 -6.31 -9.48
CA ALA A 101 17.37 -5.14 -10.34
C ALA A 101 16.06 -4.79 -11.05
N ALA A 102 15.31 -5.80 -11.49
CA ALA A 102 14.06 -5.61 -12.22
C ALA A 102 12.95 -5.09 -11.30
N VAL A 103 12.81 -5.65 -10.10
CA VAL A 103 11.79 -5.21 -9.13
C VAL A 103 12.06 -3.79 -8.63
N LEU A 104 13.32 -3.44 -8.38
CA LEU A 104 13.70 -2.07 -7.99
C LEU A 104 13.36 -1.08 -9.11
N LYS A 105 13.80 -1.38 -10.34
CA LYS A 105 13.50 -0.53 -11.51
C LYS A 105 12.00 -0.36 -11.72
N PHE A 106 11.22 -1.44 -11.54
CA PHE A 106 9.76 -1.38 -11.66
C PHE A 106 9.18 -0.35 -10.70
N PHE A 107 9.41 -0.51 -9.40
CA PHE A 107 8.82 0.37 -8.40
C PHE A 107 9.33 1.81 -8.50
N GLU A 108 10.62 2.03 -8.78
CA GLU A 108 11.13 3.39 -8.96
C GLU A 108 10.51 4.09 -10.17
N THR A 109 10.43 3.40 -11.32
CA THR A 109 9.93 4.00 -12.56
C THR A 109 8.43 4.24 -12.50
N SER A 110 7.65 3.20 -12.11
CA SER A 110 6.20 3.30 -12.03
C SER A 110 5.76 4.38 -11.04
N THR A 111 6.38 4.43 -9.87
CA THR A 111 6.04 5.40 -8.83
C THR A 111 6.35 6.84 -9.26
N ARG A 112 7.52 7.10 -9.87
CA ARG A 112 7.86 8.45 -10.39
C ARG A 112 6.86 8.92 -11.44
N ASN A 113 6.54 8.07 -12.41
CA ASN A 113 5.59 8.41 -13.46
C ASN A 113 4.20 8.66 -12.89
N LEU A 114 3.74 7.82 -11.99
CA LEU A 114 2.44 7.92 -11.36
C LEU A 114 2.30 9.21 -10.53
N LEU A 115 3.23 9.49 -9.62
CA LEU A 115 3.22 10.69 -8.78
C LEU A 115 3.32 11.98 -9.61
N SER A 116 4.09 11.96 -10.71
CA SER A 116 4.15 13.11 -11.63
C SER A 116 2.81 13.36 -12.33
N ALA A 117 2.15 12.29 -12.78
CA ALA A 117 0.83 12.40 -13.42
C ALA A 117 -0.26 12.81 -12.41
N GLU A 118 -0.22 12.32 -11.18
CA GLU A 118 -1.11 12.69 -10.09
C GLU A 118 -0.99 14.18 -9.73
N ALA A 119 0.23 14.68 -9.60
CA ALA A 119 0.47 16.09 -9.32
C ALA A 119 -0.10 16.99 -10.45
N ALA A 120 0.10 16.60 -11.71
CA ALA A 120 -0.43 17.30 -12.86
C ALA A 120 -1.97 17.27 -12.93
N ALA A 121 -2.59 16.14 -12.52
CA ALA A 121 -4.04 15.96 -12.50
C ALA A 121 -4.74 16.59 -11.28
N GLY A 122 -3.97 17.02 -10.26
CA GLY A 122 -4.50 17.58 -9.02
C GLY A 122 -5.13 16.52 -8.10
N VAL A 123 -4.60 15.29 -8.13
CA VAL A 123 -4.99 14.22 -7.20
C VAL A 123 -4.73 14.66 -5.76
N ARG A 124 -5.68 14.37 -4.88
CA ARG A 124 -5.65 14.84 -3.49
C ARG A 124 -5.19 13.81 -2.48
N HIS A 125 -5.18 12.53 -2.86
CA HIS A 125 -4.75 11.44 -2.00
C HIS A 125 -4.13 10.31 -2.82
N HIS A 126 -2.87 10.00 -2.56
CA HIS A 126 -2.17 8.82 -3.05
C HIS A 126 -2.18 7.75 -1.95
N VAL A 127 -2.76 6.60 -2.22
CA VAL A 127 -2.73 5.44 -1.32
C VAL A 127 -1.84 4.37 -1.94
N ALA A 128 -0.84 3.88 -1.20
CA ALA A 128 0.03 2.80 -1.68
C ALA A 128 -0.07 1.58 -0.78
N LEU A 129 -0.24 0.41 -1.38
CA LEU A 129 -0.08 -0.86 -0.68
C LEU A 129 1.40 -1.22 -0.59
N SER A 130 1.92 -1.31 0.62
CA SER A 130 3.29 -1.75 0.92
C SER A 130 3.26 -2.99 1.82
N VAL A 131 4.41 -3.41 2.35
CA VAL A 131 4.54 -4.64 3.11
C VAL A 131 5.15 -4.38 4.48
N VAL A 132 4.59 -5.00 5.51
CA VAL A 132 5.16 -5.02 6.87
C VAL A 132 6.51 -5.73 6.83
N GLY A 133 7.49 -5.18 7.54
CA GLY A 133 8.85 -5.72 7.60
C GLY A 133 9.77 -5.29 6.46
N ALA A 134 9.31 -4.43 5.53
CA ALA A 134 10.16 -3.95 4.43
C ALA A 134 11.47 -3.30 4.90
N ASP A 135 11.43 -2.61 6.02
CA ASP A 135 12.58 -1.97 6.67
C ASP A 135 13.41 -2.89 7.58
N ARG A 136 12.92 -4.11 7.84
CA ARG A 136 13.56 -5.09 8.74
C ARG A 136 14.23 -6.26 8.01
N ILE A 137 14.02 -6.38 6.68
CA ILE A 137 14.55 -7.46 5.85
C ILE A 137 15.37 -6.86 4.69
N PRO A 138 16.51 -6.21 4.97
CA PRO A 138 17.30 -5.50 3.95
C PRO A 138 17.93 -6.43 2.91
N ASP A 139 18.10 -7.71 3.21
CA ASP A 139 18.67 -8.71 2.30
C ASP A 139 17.72 -9.05 1.15
N SER A 140 16.42 -8.80 1.29
CA SER A 140 15.44 -9.02 0.25
C SER A 140 15.41 -7.86 -0.77
N GLY A 141 15.65 -8.15 -2.06
CA GLY A 141 15.54 -7.17 -3.14
C GLY A 141 14.15 -6.58 -3.27
N TYR A 142 13.11 -7.41 -3.07
CA TYR A 142 11.73 -6.94 -3.06
C TYR A 142 11.46 -5.93 -1.94
N MET A 143 11.93 -6.21 -0.72
CA MET A 143 11.75 -5.30 0.42
C MET A 143 12.50 -3.97 0.20
N ARG A 144 13.72 -4.02 -0.34
CA ARG A 144 14.47 -2.81 -0.74
C ARG A 144 13.70 -1.99 -1.77
N ALA A 145 13.09 -2.65 -2.76
CA ALA A 145 12.31 -1.99 -3.79
C ALA A 145 11.04 -1.31 -3.21
N LYS A 146 10.37 -1.97 -2.26
CA LYS A 146 9.22 -1.35 -1.55
C LYS A 146 9.65 -0.14 -0.71
N ILE A 147 10.79 -0.20 -0.04
CA ILE A 147 11.34 0.96 0.68
C ILE A 147 11.71 2.10 -0.30
N ALA A 148 12.22 1.79 -1.49
CA ALA A 148 12.48 2.81 -2.51
C ALA A 148 11.17 3.48 -2.99
N GLN A 149 10.12 2.69 -3.21
CA GLN A 149 8.77 3.21 -3.51
C GLN A 149 8.26 4.15 -2.40
N GLU A 150 8.30 3.71 -1.14
CA GLU A 150 7.86 4.52 0.00
C GLU A 150 8.63 5.84 0.13
N LYS A 151 9.95 5.82 -0.14
CA LYS A 151 10.77 7.04 -0.12
C LYS A 151 10.34 8.04 -1.18
N LEU A 152 10.00 7.58 -2.38
CA LEU A 152 9.50 8.43 -3.47
C LEU A 152 8.16 9.06 -3.10
N ILE A 153 7.24 8.28 -2.54
CA ILE A 153 5.93 8.74 -2.10
C ILE A 153 6.07 9.83 -1.01
N LYS A 154 6.90 9.56 0.00
CA LYS A 154 7.16 10.51 1.11
C LYS A 154 7.82 11.83 0.66
N ALA A 155 8.54 11.81 -0.45
CA ALA A 155 9.19 12.98 -1.03
C ALA A 155 8.29 13.76 -1.99
N ALA A 156 7.13 13.23 -2.37
CA ALA A 156 6.18 13.86 -3.29
C ALA A 156 5.37 14.95 -2.60
N THR A 157 4.71 15.79 -3.43
CA THR A 157 3.83 16.86 -2.95
C THR A 157 2.37 16.43 -2.81
N VAL A 158 2.00 15.28 -3.34
CA VAL A 158 0.65 14.73 -3.23
C VAL A 158 0.48 14.16 -1.81
N PRO A 159 -0.58 14.54 -1.08
CA PRO A 159 -0.88 13.94 0.23
C PRO A 159 -1.05 12.41 0.11
N TYR A 160 -0.57 11.66 1.10
CA TYR A 160 -0.49 10.20 0.93
C TYR A 160 -0.87 9.42 2.20
N THR A 161 -1.20 8.14 1.98
CA THR A 161 -1.24 7.12 3.02
C THR A 161 -0.58 5.84 2.49
N ILE A 162 0.42 5.32 3.19
CA ILE A 162 1.04 4.04 2.88
C ILE A 162 0.44 2.99 3.80
N LEU A 163 -0.30 2.03 3.24
CA LEU A 163 -0.78 0.87 3.97
C LEU A 163 0.25 -0.26 3.85
N ARG A 164 0.99 -0.55 4.91
CA ARG A 164 1.81 -1.75 5.01
C ARG A 164 0.93 -2.91 5.50
N ALA A 165 0.67 -3.87 4.65
CA ALA A 165 0.01 -5.11 5.05
C ALA A 165 1.04 -6.20 5.37
N THR A 166 0.71 -7.10 6.29
CA THR A 166 1.45 -8.36 6.45
C THR A 166 1.20 -9.27 5.24
N GLN A 167 1.89 -10.39 5.17
CA GLN A 167 1.76 -11.33 4.06
C GLN A 167 0.33 -11.88 3.97
N PHE A 168 -0.13 -12.13 2.74
CA PHE A 168 -1.50 -12.58 2.52
C PHE A 168 -1.64 -14.10 2.68
N PHE A 169 -2.78 -14.56 3.16
CA PHE A 169 -3.12 -15.99 3.22
C PHE A 169 -2.93 -16.67 1.87
N GLU A 170 -3.32 -15.99 0.79
CA GLU A 170 -3.23 -16.46 -0.59
C GLU A 170 -1.78 -16.68 -1.06
N PHE A 171 -0.81 -16.09 -0.36
CA PHE A 171 0.62 -16.20 -0.68
C PHE A 171 1.32 -17.39 0.01
N ILE A 172 0.72 -17.98 1.05
CA ILE A 172 1.35 -19.08 1.83
C ILE A 172 1.70 -20.27 0.94
N GLY A 173 0.85 -20.59 -0.06
CA GLY A 173 1.14 -21.64 -1.03
C GLY A 173 2.41 -21.38 -1.84
N ARG A 174 2.59 -20.15 -2.32
CA ARG A 174 3.80 -19.77 -3.09
C ARG A 174 5.07 -19.77 -2.22
N ILE A 175 4.95 -19.43 -0.94
CA ILE A 175 6.07 -19.57 0.01
C ILE A 175 6.46 -21.02 0.17
N ALA A 176 5.48 -21.91 0.34
CA ALA A 176 5.72 -23.35 0.43
C ALA A 176 6.36 -23.90 -0.86
N ASP A 177 5.85 -23.51 -2.03
CA ASP A 177 6.38 -23.96 -3.33
C ASP A 177 7.84 -23.53 -3.52
N GLY A 178 8.16 -22.27 -3.18
CA GLY A 178 9.52 -21.74 -3.27
C GLY A 178 10.52 -22.33 -2.27
N SER A 179 10.02 -23.06 -1.27
CA SER A 179 10.82 -23.69 -0.20
C SER A 179 10.79 -25.23 -0.30
N THR A 180 10.35 -25.77 -1.44
CA THR A 180 10.20 -27.20 -1.67
C THR A 180 11.45 -27.79 -2.31
N ASP A 181 11.94 -28.89 -1.73
CA ASP A 181 12.96 -29.76 -2.30
C ASP A 181 12.43 -31.20 -2.29
N GLY A 182 12.21 -31.75 -3.48
CA GLY A 182 11.54 -33.04 -3.65
C GLY A 182 10.14 -33.07 -3.02
N ASN A 183 9.92 -33.89 -2.00
CA ASN A 183 8.65 -33.98 -1.25
C ASN A 183 8.69 -33.25 0.10
N THR A 184 9.70 -32.39 0.33
CA THR A 184 9.91 -31.72 1.61
C THR A 184 9.88 -30.22 1.43
N VAL A 185 9.03 -29.54 2.20
CA VAL A 185 8.98 -28.08 2.33
C VAL A 185 9.76 -27.68 3.57
N ARG A 186 10.87 -26.95 3.41
CA ARG A 186 11.71 -26.50 4.52
C ARG A 186 11.43 -25.04 4.82
N LEU A 187 10.90 -24.74 5.99
CA LEU A 187 10.51 -23.39 6.38
C LEU A 187 11.05 -23.01 7.76
N THR A 188 11.39 -21.75 7.90
CA THR A 188 11.72 -21.19 9.21
C THR A 188 10.52 -21.26 10.15
N PRO A 189 10.73 -21.54 11.46
CA PRO A 189 9.68 -21.46 12.46
C PRO A 189 9.33 -20.04 12.89
N ALA A 190 9.93 -19.00 12.28
CA ALA A 190 9.66 -17.61 12.62
C ALA A 190 8.15 -17.30 12.52
N LEU A 191 7.69 -16.40 13.40
CA LEU A 191 6.31 -15.95 13.40
C LEU A 191 6.00 -15.10 12.18
N MET A 192 4.83 -15.31 11.63
CA MET A 192 4.16 -14.48 10.63
C MET A 192 2.75 -14.17 11.13
N GLN A 193 2.25 -12.96 10.88
CA GLN A 193 0.87 -12.60 11.24
C GLN A 193 0.08 -12.27 9.96
N PRO A 194 -0.20 -13.29 9.12
CA PRO A 194 -0.74 -13.07 7.78
C PRO A 194 -2.19 -12.60 7.82
N VAL A 195 -2.63 -11.94 6.75
CA VAL A 195 -3.94 -11.31 6.59
C VAL A 195 -4.65 -11.81 5.34
N ALA A 196 -5.97 -11.87 5.34
CA ALA A 196 -6.76 -12.20 4.15
C ALA A 196 -6.73 -11.07 3.11
N ALA A 197 -6.67 -11.40 1.82
CA ALA A 197 -6.75 -10.41 0.74
C ALA A 197 -8.05 -9.59 0.78
N ASP A 198 -9.16 -10.17 1.23
CA ASP A 198 -10.42 -9.47 1.42
C ASP A 198 -10.33 -8.39 2.49
N ASP A 199 -9.66 -8.67 3.62
CA ASP A 199 -9.47 -7.71 4.70
C ASP A 199 -8.53 -6.56 4.25
N VAL A 200 -7.52 -6.86 3.42
CA VAL A 200 -6.64 -5.85 2.83
C VAL A 200 -7.43 -4.92 1.90
N ALA A 201 -8.29 -5.48 1.06
CA ALA A 201 -9.13 -4.68 0.15
C ALA A 201 -10.12 -3.81 0.91
N ALA A 202 -10.74 -4.34 1.98
CA ALA A 202 -11.64 -3.58 2.84
C ALA A 202 -10.90 -2.43 3.58
N GLU A 203 -9.68 -2.67 4.03
CA GLU A 203 -8.89 -1.63 4.67
C GLU A 203 -8.41 -0.56 3.68
N LEU A 204 -8.02 -0.94 2.45
CA LEU A 204 -7.67 0.01 1.39
C LEU A 204 -8.88 0.86 0.97
N ASP A 205 -10.07 0.28 0.90
CA ASP A 205 -11.32 1.00 0.65
C ASP A 205 -11.52 2.08 1.72
N ARG A 206 -11.40 1.71 3.01
CA ARG A 206 -11.52 2.66 4.12
C ARG A 206 -10.46 3.77 4.05
N VAL A 207 -9.19 3.41 3.82
CA VAL A 207 -8.08 4.37 3.71
C VAL A 207 -8.27 5.32 2.53
N ALA A 208 -8.77 4.83 1.39
CA ALA A 208 -9.02 5.66 0.21
C ALA A 208 -10.12 6.69 0.44
N LEU A 209 -11.08 6.41 1.33
CA LEU A 209 -12.19 7.29 1.68
C LEU A 209 -11.91 8.21 2.86
N ASP A 210 -10.88 7.90 3.66
CA ASP A 210 -10.42 8.74 4.78
C ASP A 210 -9.51 9.89 4.29
N GLU A 211 -9.24 10.87 5.16
CA GLU A 211 -8.25 11.91 4.91
C GLU A 211 -6.83 11.31 4.88
N PRO A 212 -5.93 11.83 4.03
CA PRO A 212 -4.52 11.43 4.03
C PRO A 212 -3.89 11.60 5.42
N VAL A 213 -3.08 10.62 5.84
CA VAL A 213 -2.37 10.70 7.12
C VAL A 213 -0.92 11.19 6.97
N ASP A 214 -0.43 11.34 5.73
CA ASP A 214 0.96 11.66 5.39
C ASP A 214 1.96 10.76 6.15
N GLY A 215 1.62 9.47 6.21
CA GLY A 215 2.31 8.50 7.04
C GLY A 215 2.04 7.05 6.62
N ILE A 216 2.49 6.14 7.50
CA ILE A 216 2.33 4.70 7.36
C ILE A 216 1.26 4.21 8.34
N VAL A 217 0.41 3.34 7.86
CA VAL A 217 -0.55 2.55 8.65
C VAL A 217 -0.20 1.08 8.44
N GLU A 218 -0.16 0.28 9.49
CA GLU A 218 0.06 -1.17 9.38
C GLU A 218 -1.25 -1.92 9.54
N LEU A 219 -1.41 -2.98 8.72
CA LEU A 219 -2.51 -3.94 8.79
C LEU A 219 -1.96 -5.34 8.93
N ALA A 220 -2.50 -6.11 9.86
CA ALA A 220 -2.16 -7.52 10.07
C ALA A 220 -3.43 -8.37 10.23
N GLY A 221 -3.28 -9.68 10.10
CA GLY A 221 -4.32 -10.62 10.49
C GLY A 221 -4.47 -10.71 12.02
N PRO A 222 -5.48 -11.44 12.50
CA PRO A 222 -5.81 -11.46 13.93
C PRO A 222 -4.83 -12.23 14.79
N GLU A 223 -3.99 -13.10 14.21
CA GLU A 223 -3.17 -14.02 14.98
C GLU A 223 -1.78 -14.26 14.37
N PRO A 224 -0.70 -14.17 15.17
CA PRO A 224 0.61 -14.60 14.74
C PRO A 224 0.67 -16.14 14.76
N ILE A 225 1.16 -16.73 13.67
CA ILE A 225 1.31 -18.19 13.50
C ILE A 225 2.71 -18.45 12.94
N ARG A 226 3.34 -19.55 13.32
CA ARG A 226 4.62 -19.98 12.76
C ARG A 226 4.48 -20.27 11.27
N LEU A 227 5.46 -19.86 10.47
CA LEU A 227 5.40 -20.03 9.01
C LEU A 227 5.34 -21.53 8.60
N ASP A 228 6.09 -22.40 9.27
CA ASP A 228 6.02 -23.85 9.04
C ASP A 228 4.63 -24.42 9.37
N GLU A 229 3.96 -23.89 10.37
CA GLU A 229 2.61 -24.32 10.76
C GLU A 229 1.56 -23.83 9.77
N LEU A 230 1.66 -22.57 9.29
CA LEU A 230 0.78 -22.05 8.24
C LEU A 230 0.84 -22.92 6.98
N ALA A 231 2.05 -23.26 6.54
CA ALA A 231 2.24 -24.14 5.38
C ALA A 231 1.67 -25.53 5.62
N ARG A 232 1.88 -26.12 6.80
CA ARG A 232 1.36 -27.44 7.16
C ARG A 232 -0.16 -27.49 7.11
N ARG A 233 -0.84 -26.48 7.69
CA ARG A 233 -2.31 -26.37 7.66
C ARG A 233 -2.82 -26.22 6.24
N LEU A 234 -2.19 -25.36 5.42
CA LEU A 234 -2.59 -25.14 4.03
C LEU A 234 -2.43 -26.40 3.18
N LEU A 235 -1.28 -27.08 3.27
CA LEU A 235 -1.03 -28.32 2.52
C LEU A 235 -2.01 -29.42 2.93
N SER A 236 -2.28 -29.57 4.23
CA SER A 236 -3.28 -30.49 4.74
C SER A 236 -4.67 -30.22 4.17
N ALA A 237 -5.11 -28.96 4.18
CA ALA A 237 -6.42 -28.55 3.64
C ALA A 237 -6.52 -28.80 2.11
N LYS A 238 -5.40 -28.74 1.40
CA LYS A 238 -5.31 -29.01 -0.05
C LYS A 238 -5.07 -30.49 -0.39
N HIS A 239 -4.99 -31.38 0.59
CA HIS A 239 -4.60 -32.78 0.42
C HIS A 239 -3.26 -32.96 -0.31
N ASP A 240 -2.33 -32.02 -0.10
CA ASP A 240 -0.98 -32.06 -0.65
C ASP A 240 -0.10 -33.01 0.18
N ALA A 241 0.55 -33.96 -0.48
CA ALA A 241 1.32 -35.03 0.18
C ALA A 241 2.71 -34.57 0.67
N ARG A 242 3.14 -33.33 0.36
CA ARG A 242 4.43 -32.80 0.80
C ARG A 242 4.50 -32.68 2.32
N GLN A 243 5.70 -32.95 2.85
CA GLN A 243 5.96 -32.86 4.29
C GLN A 243 6.62 -31.52 4.63
N VAL A 244 6.10 -30.83 5.64
CA VAL A 244 6.67 -29.57 6.12
C VAL A 244 7.62 -29.83 7.28
N THR A 245 8.87 -29.40 7.12
CA THR A 245 9.92 -29.48 8.15
C THR A 245 10.30 -28.07 8.60
N ALA A 246 10.26 -27.85 9.92
CA ALA A 246 10.80 -26.62 10.52
C ALA A 246 12.34 -26.66 10.48
N ASP A 247 12.94 -25.61 9.95
CA ASP A 247 14.39 -25.44 9.87
C ASP A 247 14.75 -24.00 10.24
N VAL A 248 15.43 -23.80 11.36
CA VAL A 248 15.83 -22.46 11.85
C VAL A 248 16.81 -21.75 10.90
N HIS A 249 17.44 -22.48 9.98
CA HIS A 249 18.34 -21.94 8.98
C HIS A 249 17.66 -21.68 7.62
N ALA A 250 16.39 -22.11 7.47
CA ALA A 250 15.64 -21.85 6.25
C ALA A 250 15.43 -20.35 6.06
N ARG A 251 15.64 -19.91 4.82
CA ARG A 251 15.54 -18.50 4.44
C ARG A 251 14.17 -18.20 3.85
N TYR A 252 13.67 -17.00 4.13
CA TYR A 252 12.45 -16.46 3.53
C TYR A 252 12.83 -15.69 2.26
N PHE A 253 12.61 -16.26 1.08
CA PHE A 253 13.06 -15.72 -0.21
C PHE A 253 14.50 -15.22 -0.18
N GLY A 254 15.40 -16.05 0.35
CA GLY A 254 16.83 -15.75 0.43
C GLY A 254 17.27 -14.93 1.64
N ALA A 255 16.36 -14.34 2.39
CA ALA A 255 16.66 -13.52 3.56
C ALA A 255 16.51 -14.31 4.89
N GLU A 256 17.30 -13.94 5.89
CA GLU A 256 17.09 -14.40 7.27
C GLU A 256 15.94 -13.62 7.90
N VAL A 257 15.08 -14.33 8.64
CA VAL A 257 13.95 -13.75 9.34
C VAL A 257 13.82 -14.30 10.75
N ASN A 258 13.24 -13.52 11.64
CA ASN A 258 12.92 -13.88 13.01
C ASN A 258 11.46 -13.52 13.32
N ASP A 259 11.03 -13.72 14.57
CA ASP A 259 9.65 -13.49 15.00
C ASP A 259 9.14 -12.05 14.83
N LEU A 260 10.04 -11.08 14.69
CA LEU A 260 9.70 -9.67 14.48
C LEU A 260 9.73 -9.26 12.99
N SER A 261 10.25 -10.11 12.11
CA SER A 261 10.47 -9.74 10.70
C SER A 261 9.16 -9.66 9.91
N LEU A 262 8.21 -10.56 10.17
CA LEU A 262 6.96 -10.75 9.41
C LEU A 262 5.70 -10.51 10.27
N THR A 263 5.87 -9.87 11.42
CA THR A 263 4.79 -9.42 12.32
C THR A 263 4.73 -7.89 12.33
N PRO A 264 3.57 -7.28 12.60
CA PRO A 264 3.45 -5.82 12.62
C PRO A 264 4.21 -5.21 13.81
N GLY A 265 4.35 -3.87 13.78
CA GLY A 265 4.78 -3.08 14.93
C GLY A 265 3.67 -2.87 15.95
N ASP A 266 3.82 -1.81 16.77
CA ASP A 266 2.83 -1.45 17.78
C ASP A 266 1.54 -0.90 17.16
N ASN A 267 0.37 -1.30 17.71
CA ASN A 267 -0.95 -0.80 17.35
C ASN A 267 -1.33 -0.94 15.86
N PRO A 268 -1.15 -2.11 15.23
CA PRO A 268 -1.62 -2.32 13.87
C PRO A 268 -3.16 -2.30 13.83
N ARG A 269 -3.70 -1.99 12.66
CA ARG A 269 -5.09 -2.36 12.35
C ARG A 269 -5.13 -3.89 12.18
N VAL A 270 -6.24 -4.51 12.55
CA VAL A 270 -6.36 -5.96 12.54
C VAL A 270 -7.54 -6.38 11.68
N GLY A 271 -7.26 -7.16 10.63
CA GLY A 271 -8.29 -7.80 9.82
C GLY A 271 -9.02 -8.88 10.61
N PRO A 272 -10.33 -9.04 10.43
CA PRO A 272 -11.13 -9.98 11.22
C PRO A 272 -10.99 -11.45 10.82
N THR A 273 -10.56 -11.73 9.59
CA THR A 273 -10.59 -13.10 9.05
C THR A 273 -9.47 -13.95 9.65
N ARG A 274 -9.85 -15.06 10.31
CA ARG A 274 -8.88 -16.03 10.84
C ARG A 274 -8.41 -16.98 9.74
N PHE A 275 -7.17 -17.47 9.88
CA PHE A 275 -6.58 -18.35 8.87
C PHE A 275 -7.38 -19.66 8.69
N ASP A 276 -7.82 -20.29 9.78
CA ASP A 276 -8.59 -21.53 9.70
C ASP A 276 -9.99 -21.33 9.09
N GLU A 277 -10.62 -20.18 9.31
CA GLU A 277 -11.88 -19.82 8.66
C GLU A 277 -11.70 -19.63 7.14
N TRP A 278 -10.61 -18.98 6.75
CA TRP A 278 -10.26 -18.82 5.35
C TRP A 278 -9.96 -20.18 4.67
N LEU A 279 -9.21 -21.09 5.35
CA LEU A 279 -8.95 -22.43 4.86
C LEU A 279 -10.23 -23.24 4.65
N SER A 280 -11.20 -23.13 5.58
CA SER A 280 -12.46 -23.86 5.46
C SER A 280 -13.27 -23.47 4.21
N ARG A 281 -13.15 -22.21 3.77
CA ARG A 281 -13.78 -21.72 2.52
C ARG A 281 -13.09 -22.21 1.24
N LEU A 282 -11.80 -22.58 1.31
CA LEU A 282 -11.08 -23.16 0.17
C LEU A 282 -11.43 -24.65 -0.06
N ALA A 283 -11.87 -25.33 1.00
CA ALA A 283 -12.22 -26.75 0.95
C ALA A 283 -13.69 -27.00 0.59
N ALA A 284 -14.51 -25.95 0.57
CA ALA A 284 -15.94 -26.00 0.23
C ALA A 284 -16.19 -25.80 -1.27
#